data_b72de4f3b35cece36becd17c88775710
#
_entry.id   b72de4f3b35cece36becd17c88775710
#
_cell.length_a   1.000
_cell.length_b   1.000
_cell.length_c   1.000
_cell.angle_alpha   90.00
_cell.angle_beta   90.00
_cell.angle_gamma   90.00
#
_symmetry.space_group_name_H-M   'P 1'
#
loop_
_entity.id
_entity.type
_entity.pdbx_description
1 polymer ?
#
loop_
_entity_poly.entity_id
_entity_poly.type
_entity_poly.pdbx_seq_one_letter_code
_entity_poly.pdbx_strand_id
1 'polypeptide(L)'
;VVAVGEDKRIKQRAGLHPRITLVGYPEPKGANAQTHHYLHQFEGHVRRGQAAFRVCQDLLAKGFQHDVNFDPEFPATLDDRCRIRLKNSTQLIGLEYADAGISPTLWQKSQYPLDWQPRIRQLHDGIDTARACPDAAAVLKVGDMQLSRADEVITYVARNLEPYRGFHTFMRAIPLLLQQRPKAHIVVVGGNDVSYGRKPVGAATYRELYQAEWGSDVDTSRVHFLGKLPYEQYLQVLQVSSLHIYLTYPFVLSWSLLESMAMKVPVIASSTPPVLEVIKDGLNGHLVDFFDEKALTQKVVEVLEHPERQVHIRENARKTIEETFDLHTRCLPAHIQLVESLGPNAL
;
A
#
# COMPACT_ATOMS: atom_id res chain seq x y z
N VAL A 1 -4.82 19.73 -2.43
CA VAL A 1 -4.28 18.59 -1.70
C VAL A 1 -2.79 18.81 -1.49
N VAL A 2 -2.37 18.80 -0.27
CA VAL A 2 -0.97 19.01 0.07
C VAL A 2 -0.34 17.66 0.31
N ALA A 3 0.56 17.25 -0.58
CA ALA A 3 1.51 16.22 -0.25
C ALA A 3 2.73 16.92 0.38
N VAL A 4 2.99 16.64 1.65
CA VAL A 4 4.26 16.99 2.27
C VAL A 4 5.22 15.85 1.97
N GLY A 5 6.17 16.08 1.13
CA GLY A 5 7.23 15.16 0.78
C GLY A 5 8.42 15.94 0.24
N GLU A 6 9.56 15.27 0.17
CA GLU A 6 10.75 15.86 -0.43
C GLU A 6 10.44 16.61 -1.73
N ASP A 7 10.99 17.76 -1.89
CA ASP A 7 10.82 18.75 -2.97
C ASP A 7 10.74 18.17 -4.41
N LYS A 8 11.39 17.03 -4.65
CA LYS A 8 11.38 16.33 -5.95
C LYS A 8 10.06 15.67 -6.31
N ARG A 9 9.28 15.17 -5.33
CA ARG A 9 7.98 14.53 -5.57
C ARG A 9 6.86 15.55 -5.77
N ILE A 10 6.98 16.72 -5.16
CA ILE A 10 6.03 17.82 -5.32
C ILE A 10 6.08 18.37 -6.74
N LYS A 11 7.27 18.52 -7.33
CA LYS A 11 7.45 18.98 -8.71
C LYS A 11 6.87 18.05 -9.77
N GLN A 12 6.80 16.74 -9.51
CA GLN A 12 6.22 15.76 -10.45
C GLN A 12 4.68 15.74 -10.43
N ARG A 13 4.04 16.32 -9.42
CA ARG A 13 2.58 16.47 -9.32
C ARG A 13 2.08 17.85 -9.76
N ALA A 14 2.86 18.59 -10.53
CA ALA A 14 2.55 19.95 -11.01
C ALA A 14 1.35 20.06 -11.99
N GLY A 15 0.63 18.98 -12.25
CA GLY A 15 -0.66 18.99 -12.95
C GLY A 15 -1.87 19.21 -12.04
N LEU A 16 -1.67 19.64 -10.81
CA LEU A 16 -2.76 19.93 -9.88
C LEU A 16 -3.55 21.17 -10.30
N HIS A 17 -4.81 21.17 -9.97
CA HIS A 17 -5.75 22.25 -10.25
C HIS A 17 -5.14 23.62 -9.92
N PRO A 18 -5.28 24.66 -10.79
CA PRO A 18 -4.61 25.96 -10.65
C PRO A 18 -4.93 26.72 -9.35
N ARG A 19 -5.94 26.28 -8.58
CA ARG A 19 -6.30 26.83 -7.28
C ARG A 19 -5.59 26.20 -6.08
N ILE A 20 -4.73 25.20 -6.30
CA ILE A 20 -4.01 24.49 -5.24
C ILE A 20 -2.54 24.87 -5.32
N THR A 21 -2.03 25.54 -4.32
CA THR A 21 -0.59 25.81 -4.18
C THR A 21 -0.01 24.87 -3.14
N LEU A 22 0.98 24.07 -3.55
CA LEU A 22 1.73 23.23 -2.63
C LEU A 22 2.84 24.05 -1.98
N VAL A 23 2.90 24.02 -0.65
CA VAL A 23 3.96 24.67 0.12
C VAL A 23 4.81 23.58 0.75
N GLY A 24 6.02 23.40 0.21
CA GLY A 24 7.04 22.54 0.82
C GLY A 24 7.87 23.35 1.82
N TYR A 25 8.23 22.75 2.94
CA TYR A 25 9.21 23.31 3.87
C TYR A 25 10.57 22.66 3.59
N PRO A 26 11.68 23.44 3.63
CA PRO A 26 13.00 22.85 3.55
C PRO A 26 13.27 21.96 4.77
N GLU A 27 13.85 20.79 4.55
CA GLU A 27 14.25 19.91 5.63
C GLU A 27 15.28 20.59 6.55
N PRO A 28 15.10 20.56 7.87
CA PRO A 28 16.12 21.04 8.79
C PRO A 28 17.35 20.14 8.74
N LYS A 29 18.52 20.75 8.57
CA LYS A 29 19.79 20.04 8.58
C LYS A 29 20.30 19.90 10.01
N GLY A 30 20.55 18.67 10.50
CA GLY A 30 21.22 18.43 11.78
C GLY A 30 20.61 17.29 12.61
N ALA A 31 21.12 17.09 13.83
CA ALA A 31 20.74 15.99 14.73
C ALA A 31 19.26 15.96 15.14
N ASN A 32 18.55 17.07 15.01
CA ASN A 32 17.10 17.17 15.27
C ASN A 32 16.23 16.86 14.04
N ALA A 33 16.84 16.52 12.90
CA ALA A 33 16.14 16.25 11.65
C ALA A 33 15.10 15.12 11.78
N GLN A 34 15.36 14.11 12.62
CA GLN A 34 14.42 13.02 12.82
C GLN A 34 13.12 13.46 13.51
N THR A 35 13.20 14.31 14.52
CA THR A 35 12.01 14.81 15.21
C THR A 35 11.20 15.76 14.30
N HIS A 36 11.88 16.61 13.54
CA HIS A 36 11.24 17.47 12.56
C HIS A 36 10.67 16.68 11.37
N HIS A 37 11.34 15.62 10.91
CA HIS A 37 10.84 14.76 9.84
C HIS A 37 9.47 14.16 10.20
N TYR A 38 9.26 13.76 11.47
CA TYR A 38 7.96 13.24 11.93
C TYR A 38 6.88 14.33 12.03
N LEU A 39 7.22 15.54 12.41
CA LEU A 39 6.29 16.67 12.46
C LEU A 39 5.86 17.13 11.07
N HIS A 40 6.77 17.12 10.09
CA HIS A 40 6.51 17.58 8.72
C HIS A 40 5.87 16.52 7.80
N GLN A 41 5.89 15.25 8.18
CA GLN A 41 5.27 14.19 7.38
C GLN A 41 3.74 14.34 7.26
N PHE A 42 3.11 15.09 8.16
CA PHE A 42 1.66 15.10 8.35
C PHE A 42 1.04 16.49 8.27
N GLU A 43 1.82 17.56 8.13
CA GLU A 43 1.30 18.91 8.02
C GLU A 43 1.49 19.47 6.61
N GLY A 44 0.41 19.91 6.01
CA GLY A 44 0.41 20.64 4.77
C GLY A 44 -0.40 21.91 4.89
N HIS A 45 0.01 22.96 4.16
CA HIS A 45 -0.76 24.19 4.04
C HIS A 45 -1.33 24.31 2.63
N VAL A 46 -2.63 24.52 2.57
CA VAL A 46 -3.31 24.87 1.32
C VAL A 46 -3.65 26.35 1.37
N ARG A 47 -3.28 27.09 0.34
CA ARG A 47 -3.62 28.51 0.22
C ARG A 47 -4.76 28.70 -0.80
N ARG A 48 -5.76 29.45 -0.36
CA ARG A 48 -6.80 29.99 -1.25
C ARG A 48 -6.81 31.50 -1.08
N GLY A 49 -6.30 32.21 -2.06
CA GLY A 49 -6.08 33.66 -1.90
C GLY A 49 -5.07 33.96 -0.78
N GLN A 50 -5.48 34.73 0.23
CA GLN A 50 -4.65 35.06 1.39
C GLN A 50 -4.84 34.09 2.58
N ALA A 51 -5.87 33.23 2.55
CA ALA A 51 -6.15 32.29 3.63
C ALA A 51 -5.32 31.01 3.47
N ALA A 52 -4.78 30.50 4.57
CA ALA A 52 -4.06 29.23 4.64
C ALA A 52 -4.81 28.27 5.57
N PHE A 53 -5.03 27.04 5.10
CA PHE A 53 -5.68 25.97 5.86
C PHE A 53 -4.65 24.91 6.21
N ARG A 54 -4.80 24.31 7.38
CA ARG A 54 -3.96 23.22 7.85
C ARG A 54 -4.74 21.91 7.73
N VAL A 55 -4.24 21.00 6.90
CA VAL A 55 -4.82 19.67 6.71
C VAL A 55 -3.79 18.63 7.15
N CYS A 56 -4.15 17.82 8.11
CA CYS A 56 -3.36 16.65 8.51
C CYS A 56 -3.70 15.49 7.59
N GLN A 57 -2.72 15.05 6.82
CA GLN A 57 -2.89 14.03 5.79
C GLN A 57 -2.21 12.71 6.21
N ASP A 58 -2.68 11.57 5.69
CA ASP A 58 -2.11 10.25 5.95
C ASP A 58 -1.98 9.91 7.45
N LEU A 59 -3.04 10.19 8.18
CA LEU A 59 -3.09 9.88 9.61
C LEU A 59 -2.93 8.37 9.84
N LEU A 60 -1.73 7.97 10.23
CA LEU A 60 -1.34 6.61 10.55
C LEU A 60 -1.23 6.44 12.06
N ALA A 61 -2.34 6.11 12.70
CA ALA A 61 -2.38 5.88 14.14
C ALA A 61 -1.91 4.46 14.48
N LYS A 62 -0.60 4.24 14.46
CA LYS A 62 -0.03 2.97 14.90
C LYS A 62 -0.18 2.78 16.40
N GLY A 63 -0.64 1.59 16.80
CA GLY A 63 -0.65 1.18 18.20
C GLY A 63 -1.62 1.94 19.09
N PHE A 64 -2.61 2.64 18.52
CA PHE A 64 -3.69 3.16 19.35
C PHE A 64 -4.55 2.02 19.88
N GLN A 65 -4.83 1.00 19.07
CA GLN A 65 -5.70 -0.10 19.50
C GLN A 65 -5.22 -1.51 19.11
N HIS A 66 -4.86 -1.84 17.86
CA HIS A 66 -4.87 -3.23 17.40
C HIS A 66 -3.65 -3.75 16.64
N ASP A 67 -2.73 -2.92 16.16
CA ASP A 67 -1.64 -3.38 15.31
C ASP A 67 -0.36 -3.79 16.05
N VAL A 68 -0.30 -3.52 17.35
CA VAL A 68 0.95 -3.65 18.15
C VAL A 68 1.36 -5.09 18.39
N ASN A 69 0.41 -6.01 18.47
CA ASN A 69 0.63 -7.45 18.70
C ASN A 69 -0.12 -8.30 17.68
N PHE A 70 -0.23 -7.84 16.46
CA PHE A 70 -0.94 -8.57 15.40
C PHE A 70 -0.22 -9.86 15.03
N ASP A 71 1.11 -9.80 14.94
CA ASP A 71 1.94 -10.91 14.51
C ASP A 71 2.63 -11.56 15.72
N PRO A 72 2.38 -12.85 15.98
CA PRO A 72 3.01 -13.59 17.09
C PRO A 72 4.53 -13.73 16.97
N GLU A 73 5.08 -13.73 15.74
CA GLU A 73 6.53 -13.78 15.53
C GLU A 73 7.23 -12.47 15.91
N PHE A 74 6.50 -11.37 15.95
CA PHE A 74 7.02 -10.02 16.21
C PHE A 74 6.29 -9.33 17.37
N PRO A 75 6.30 -9.93 18.58
CA PRO A 75 5.61 -9.35 19.73
C PRO A 75 6.22 -8.02 20.11
N ALA A 76 5.36 -7.03 20.41
CA ALA A 76 5.81 -5.73 20.83
C ALA A 76 6.36 -5.74 22.26
N THR A 77 7.55 -5.19 22.41
CA THR A 77 8.17 -4.94 23.71
C THR A 77 7.59 -3.69 24.39
N LEU A 78 7.91 -3.47 25.67
CA LEU A 78 7.55 -2.23 26.36
C LEU A 78 8.13 -1.00 25.63
N ASP A 79 9.38 -1.10 25.16
CA ASP A 79 10.05 -0.03 24.42
C ASP A 79 9.29 0.32 23.11
N ASP A 80 8.79 -0.68 22.38
CA ASP A 80 7.96 -0.45 21.20
C ASP A 80 6.69 0.29 21.53
N ARG A 81 6.01 -0.07 22.58
CA ARG A 81 4.78 0.60 23.04
C ARG A 81 5.05 2.06 23.41
N CYS A 82 6.18 2.33 24.08
CA CYS A 82 6.59 3.70 24.38
C CYS A 82 6.90 4.50 23.12
N ARG A 83 7.64 3.93 22.18
CA ARG A 83 7.95 4.57 20.89
C ARG A 83 6.71 4.87 20.06
N ILE A 84 5.75 3.95 20.03
CA ILE A 84 4.48 4.14 19.33
C ILE A 84 3.68 5.28 19.95
N ARG A 85 3.61 5.36 21.28
CA ARG A 85 2.95 6.48 21.97
C ARG A 85 3.58 7.83 21.64
N LEU A 86 4.92 7.90 21.61
CA LEU A 86 5.63 9.12 21.20
C LEU A 86 5.32 9.49 19.75
N LYS A 87 5.25 8.53 18.83
CA LYS A 87 4.83 8.80 17.45
C LYS A 87 3.39 9.29 17.37
N ASN A 88 2.49 8.66 18.10
CA ASN A 88 1.07 9.03 18.09
C ASN A 88 0.84 10.43 18.70
N SER A 89 1.65 10.86 19.68
CA SER A 89 1.53 12.21 20.26
C SER A 89 1.75 13.30 19.20
N THR A 90 2.66 13.10 18.26
CA THR A 90 2.88 14.08 17.16
C THR A 90 1.66 14.20 16.24
N GLN A 91 0.96 13.07 15.99
CA GLN A 91 -0.27 13.09 15.19
C GLN A 91 -1.42 13.79 15.93
N LEU A 92 -1.55 13.56 17.25
CA LEU A 92 -2.55 14.24 18.06
C LEU A 92 -2.29 15.74 18.13
N ILE A 93 -1.03 16.17 18.31
CA ILE A 93 -0.65 17.59 18.24
C ILE A 93 -0.96 18.16 16.84
N GLY A 94 -0.64 17.44 15.77
CA GLY A 94 -0.98 17.85 14.41
C GLY A 94 -2.50 18.06 14.23
N LEU A 95 -3.32 17.13 14.74
CA LEU A 95 -4.78 17.26 14.72
C LEU A 95 -5.30 18.41 15.58
N GLU A 96 -4.65 18.72 16.70
CA GLU A 96 -5.02 19.86 17.57
C GLU A 96 -5.01 21.18 16.78
N TYR A 97 -4.00 21.35 15.92
CA TYR A 97 -3.81 22.56 15.13
C TYR A 97 -4.36 22.48 13.70
N ALA A 98 -4.85 21.31 13.27
CA ALA A 98 -5.39 21.14 11.94
C ALA A 98 -6.87 21.54 11.88
N ASP A 99 -7.28 22.13 10.76
CA ASP A 99 -8.68 22.45 10.48
C ASP A 99 -9.45 21.18 10.08
N ALA A 100 -8.78 20.20 9.47
CA ALA A 100 -9.32 18.87 9.19
C ALA A 100 -8.20 17.81 9.13
N GLY A 101 -8.55 16.57 9.42
CA GLY A 101 -7.74 15.39 9.16
C GLY A 101 -8.26 14.58 7.98
N ILE A 102 -7.38 13.87 7.30
CA ILE A 102 -7.71 12.95 6.20
C ILE A 102 -7.12 11.57 6.50
N SER A 103 -7.94 10.55 6.34
CA SER A 103 -7.53 9.15 6.45
C SER A 103 -8.05 8.35 5.26
N PRO A 104 -7.24 7.49 4.62
CA PRO A 104 -7.65 6.78 3.41
C PRO A 104 -8.69 5.69 3.66
N THR A 105 -8.81 5.16 4.89
CA THR A 105 -9.76 4.12 5.24
C THR A 105 -10.56 4.47 6.51
N LEU A 106 -11.75 3.92 6.65
CA LEU A 106 -12.56 4.03 7.87
C LEU A 106 -11.86 3.32 9.04
N TRP A 107 -11.20 2.20 8.77
CA TRP A 107 -10.43 1.51 9.79
C TRP A 107 -9.32 2.39 10.36
N GLN A 108 -8.52 3.06 9.51
CA GLN A 108 -7.48 3.98 9.98
C GLN A 108 -8.09 5.13 10.80
N LYS A 109 -9.20 5.71 10.34
CA LYS A 109 -9.95 6.74 11.08
C LYS A 109 -10.40 6.21 12.44
N SER A 110 -10.90 4.98 12.52
CA SER A 110 -11.39 4.38 13.77
C SER A 110 -10.28 4.10 14.80
N GLN A 111 -9.01 4.13 14.39
CA GLN A 111 -7.88 3.96 15.31
C GLN A 111 -7.61 5.21 16.16
N TYR A 112 -8.19 6.36 15.81
CA TYR A 112 -8.10 7.60 16.59
C TYR A 112 -9.12 7.63 17.72
N PRO A 113 -8.84 8.35 18.84
CA PRO A 113 -9.82 8.57 19.89
C PRO A 113 -11.13 9.15 19.34
N LEU A 114 -12.25 8.76 19.91
CA LEU A 114 -13.60 9.10 19.41
C LEU A 114 -13.80 10.61 19.24
N ASP A 115 -13.27 11.41 20.14
CA ASP A 115 -13.39 12.87 20.09
C ASP A 115 -12.71 13.51 18.87
N TRP A 116 -11.74 12.82 18.28
CA TRP A 116 -11.02 13.30 17.10
C TRP A 116 -11.62 12.83 15.78
N GLN A 117 -12.32 11.69 15.78
CA GLN A 117 -12.87 11.08 14.56
C GLN A 117 -13.81 12.01 13.76
N PRO A 118 -14.66 12.87 14.36
CA PRO A 118 -15.49 13.80 13.59
C PRO A 118 -14.70 14.79 12.74
N ARG A 119 -13.47 15.14 13.14
CA ARG A 119 -12.56 16.04 12.41
C ARG A 119 -11.80 15.35 11.29
N ILE A 120 -11.83 13.99 11.23
CA ILE A 120 -11.13 13.21 10.24
C ILE A 120 -12.11 12.79 9.13
N ARG A 121 -11.80 13.16 7.89
CA ARG A 121 -12.53 12.75 6.70
C ARG A 121 -11.88 11.50 6.10
N GLN A 122 -12.70 10.54 5.69
CA GLN A 122 -12.21 9.41 4.90
C GLN A 122 -12.07 9.88 3.46
N LEU A 123 -10.85 10.02 2.99
CA LEU A 123 -10.53 10.35 1.60
C LEU A 123 -9.24 9.62 1.21
N HIS A 124 -9.28 8.95 0.06
CA HIS A 124 -8.12 8.26 -0.52
C HIS A 124 -7.43 9.17 -1.54
N ASP A 125 -6.11 9.01 -1.71
CA ASP A 125 -5.31 9.80 -2.68
C ASP A 125 -5.79 9.62 -4.13
N GLY A 126 -6.40 8.48 -4.43
CA GLY A 126 -6.89 8.11 -5.76
C GLY A 126 -5.88 7.31 -6.58
N ILE A 127 -6.41 6.58 -7.54
CA ILE A 127 -5.66 5.81 -8.53
C ILE A 127 -5.93 6.42 -9.90
N ASP A 128 -4.88 6.73 -10.63
CA ASP A 128 -4.98 7.16 -12.03
C ASP A 128 -5.33 5.95 -12.90
N THR A 129 -6.63 5.72 -13.11
CA THR A 129 -7.13 4.56 -13.86
C THR A 129 -6.84 4.63 -15.36
N ALA A 130 -6.43 5.79 -15.86
CA ALA A 130 -5.97 5.93 -17.25
C ALA A 130 -4.55 5.39 -17.42
N ARG A 131 -3.69 5.52 -16.39
CA ARG A 131 -2.34 4.94 -16.38
C ARG A 131 -2.35 3.50 -15.87
N ALA A 132 -3.01 3.25 -14.73
CA ALA A 132 -3.20 1.91 -14.17
C ALA A 132 -4.34 1.21 -14.92
N CYS A 133 -4.05 0.76 -16.13
CA CYS A 133 -5.01 0.11 -17.02
C CYS A 133 -4.46 -1.22 -17.58
N PRO A 134 -5.34 -2.15 -17.95
CA PRO A 134 -4.93 -3.39 -18.60
C PRO A 134 -4.20 -3.11 -19.92
N ASP A 135 -3.11 -3.85 -20.15
CA ASP A 135 -2.42 -3.86 -21.44
C ASP A 135 -2.20 -5.33 -21.86
N ALA A 136 -2.86 -5.75 -22.94
CA ALA A 136 -2.75 -7.12 -23.46
C ALA A 136 -1.40 -7.38 -24.15
N ALA A 137 -0.70 -6.32 -24.57
CA ALA A 137 0.59 -6.39 -25.23
C ALA A 137 1.77 -6.23 -24.27
N ALA A 138 1.50 -6.07 -22.96
CA ALA A 138 2.56 -5.88 -21.97
C ALA A 138 3.56 -7.04 -21.96
N VAL A 139 4.83 -6.68 -21.90
CA VAL A 139 5.95 -7.62 -21.79
C VAL A 139 6.91 -7.12 -20.72
N LEU A 140 7.27 -7.99 -19.80
CA LEU A 140 8.24 -7.73 -18.75
C LEU A 140 9.56 -8.44 -19.06
N LYS A 141 10.66 -7.71 -19.14
CA LYS A 141 12.01 -8.28 -19.25
C LYS A 141 12.58 -8.56 -17.86
N VAL A 142 13.01 -9.81 -17.65
CA VAL A 142 13.67 -10.28 -16.43
C VAL A 142 14.96 -10.97 -16.80
N GLY A 143 16.10 -10.27 -16.75
CA GLY A 143 17.34 -10.73 -17.34
C GLY A 143 17.18 -10.97 -18.86
N ASP A 144 17.52 -12.16 -19.32
CA ASP A 144 17.36 -12.57 -20.73
C ASP A 144 15.96 -13.12 -21.04
N MET A 145 15.11 -13.31 -20.05
CA MET A 145 13.76 -13.84 -20.20
C MET A 145 12.75 -12.71 -20.44
N GLN A 146 11.69 -13.04 -21.16
CA GLN A 146 10.52 -12.18 -21.35
C GLN A 146 9.29 -12.89 -20.79
N LEU A 147 8.56 -12.21 -19.93
CA LEU A 147 7.27 -12.65 -19.39
C LEU A 147 6.14 -11.80 -19.97
N SER A 148 5.02 -12.44 -20.26
CA SER A 148 3.83 -11.84 -20.83
C SER A 148 2.57 -12.37 -20.13
N ARG A 149 1.42 -11.94 -20.57
CA ARG A 149 0.13 -12.49 -20.08
C ARG A 149 -0.15 -13.93 -20.47
N ALA A 150 0.65 -14.51 -21.37
CA ALA A 150 0.56 -15.93 -21.72
C ALA A 150 1.25 -16.83 -20.68
N ASP A 151 2.08 -16.25 -19.83
CA ASP A 151 2.82 -16.94 -18.79
C ASP A 151 2.05 -16.90 -17.45
N GLU A 152 2.29 -17.87 -16.58
CA GLU A 152 1.76 -17.85 -15.22
C GLU A 152 2.66 -16.97 -14.35
N VAL A 153 2.31 -15.70 -14.20
CA VAL A 153 3.06 -14.71 -13.41
C VAL A 153 2.33 -14.38 -12.12
N ILE A 154 2.89 -14.82 -11.01
CA ILE A 154 2.42 -14.48 -9.66
C ILE A 154 3.24 -13.31 -9.16
N THR A 155 2.59 -12.20 -8.81
CA THR A 155 3.29 -11.00 -8.36
C THR A 155 3.06 -10.70 -6.89
N TYR A 156 4.09 -10.20 -6.25
CA TYR A 156 4.05 -9.61 -4.92
C TYR A 156 4.79 -8.28 -4.93
N VAL A 157 4.17 -7.23 -4.40
CA VAL A 157 4.74 -5.88 -4.41
C VAL A 157 4.66 -5.24 -3.03
N ALA A 158 5.79 -4.74 -2.54
CA ALA A 158 5.87 -3.93 -1.35
C ALA A 158 6.92 -2.82 -1.50
N ARG A 159 6.84 -1.74 -0.72
CA ARG A 159 7.90 -0.71 -0.70
C ARG A 159 9.23 -1.31 -0.26
N ASN A 160 9.19 -2.07 0.83
CA ASN A 160 10.29 -2.89 1.33
C ASN A 160 9.74 -4.27 1.72
N LEU A 161 10.58 -5.29 1.56
CA LEU A 161 10.26 -6.70 1.80
C LEU A 161 10.37 -6.98 3.31
N GLU A 162 9.27 -6.78 4.05
CA GLU A 162 9.22 -6.86 5.50
C GLU A 162 7.90 -7.50 6.01
N PRO A 163 7.84 -8.00 7.24
CA PRO A 163 6.66 -8.68 7.80
C PRO A 163 5.38 -7.87 7.78
N TYR A 164 5.43 -6.54 7.91
CA TYR A 164 4.25 -5.67 7.85
C TYR A 164 3.41 -5.84 6.57
N ARG A 165 4.03 -6.32 5.49
CA ARG A 165 3.35 -6.64 4.23
C ARG A 165 3.21 -8.14 3.99
N GLY A 166 3.30 -8.96 5.05
CA GLY A 166 3.15 -10.41 4.96
C GLY A 166 4.25 -11.10 4.17
N PHE A 167 5.44 -10.48 4.09
CA PHE A 167 6.53 -11.04 3.30
C PHE A 167 6.98 -12.41 3.79
N HIS A 168 6.98 -12.66 5.09
CA HIS A 168 7.30 -13.96 5.69
C HIS A 168 6.29 -15.04 5.29
N THR A 169 4.98 -14.78 5.42
CA THR A 169 3.92 -15.71 4.99
C THR A 169 4.03 -16.01 3.50
N PHE A 170 4.24 -14.96 2.67
CA PHE A 170 4.42 -15.14 1.24
C PHE A 170 5.66 -15.98 0.90
N MET A 171 6.81 -15.71 1.52
CA MET A 171 8.05 -16.45 1.27
C MET A 171 7.95 -17.93 1.64
N ARG A 172 7.24 -18.24 2.73
CA ARG A 172 6.98 -19.62 3.16
C ARG A 172 5.99 -20.35 2.26
N ALA A 173 5.09 -19.64 1.59
CA ALA A 173 4.20 -20.23 0.60
C ALA A 173 4.91 -20.60 -0.72
N ILE A 174 6.02 -19.93 -1.08
CA ILE A 174 6.70 -20.08 -2.38
C ILE A 174 7.11 -21.53 -2.67
N PRO A 175 7.73 -22.30 -1.78
CA PRO A 175 8.11 -23.69 -2.09
C PRO A 175 6.93 -24.54 -2.55
N LEU A 176 5.81 -24.47 -1.84
CA LEU A 176 4.59 -25.22 -2.16
C LEU A 176 3.93 -24.70 -3.45
N LEU A 177 3.93 -23.39 -3.68
CA LEU A 177 3.45 -22.80 -4.93
C LEU A 177 4.22 -23.29 -6.14
N LEU A 178 5.55 -23.28 -6.08
CA LEU A 178 6.40 -23.74 -7.18
C LEU A 178 6.27 -25.25 -7.46
N GLN A 179 6.00 -26.03 -6.41
CA GLN A 179 5.73 -27.46 -6.53
C GLN A 179 4.38 -27.71 -7.26
N GLN A 180 3.31 -27.00 -6.84
CA GLN A 180 1.96 -27.20 -7.39
C GLN A 180 1.77 -26.52 -8.76
N ARG A 181 2.54 -25.47 -9.06
CA ARG A 181 2.51 -24.74 -10.33
C ARG A 181 3.90 -24.74 -11.00
N PRO A 182 4.29 -25.84 -11.68
CA PRO A 182 5.65 -25.98 -12.23
C PRO A 182 6.00 -24.98 -13.32
N LYS A 183 5.01 -24.30 -13.94
CA LYS A 183 5.20 -23.27 -14.97
C LYS A 183 5.17 -21.85 -14.43
N ALA A 184 4.80 -21.67 -13.17
CA ALA A 184 4.63 -20.33 -12.59
C ALA A 184 5.99 -19.64 -12.38
N HIS A 185 6.03 -18.36 -12.68
CA HIS A 185 7.08 -17.43 -12.32
C HIS A 185 6.60 -16.52 -11.19
N ILE A 186 7.40 -16.37 -10.16
CA ILE A 186 7.11 -15.49 -9.03
C ILE A 186 7.94 -14.22 -9.20
N VAL A 187 7.27 -13.07 -9.31
CA VAL A 187 7.91 -11.76 -9.48
C VAL A 187 7.68 -10.92 -8.23
N VAL A 188 8.78 -10.56 -7.57
CA VAL A 188 8.80 -9.83 -6.31
C VAL A 188 9.40 -8.45 -6.52
N VAL A 189 8.62 -7.41 -6.22
CA VAL A 189 9.06 -6.01 -6.31
C VAL A 189 9.10 -5.39 -4.92
N GLY A 190 10.25 -4.84 -4.55
CA GLY A 190 10.44 -4.17 -3.27
C GLY A 190 11.91 -4.07 -2.88
N GLY A 191 12.22 -3.10 -2.02
CA GLY A 191 13.57 -2.96 -1.47
C GLY A 191 13.84 -3.92 -0.32
N ASN A 192 15.11 -4.15 -0.02
CA ASN A 192 15.54 -5.03 1.08
C ASN A 192 15.65 -4.31 2.44
N ASP A 193 15.33 -3.00 2.51
CA ASP A 193 15.28 -2.26 3.76
C ASP A 193 13.96 -2.52 4.52
N VAL A 194 13.80 -1.85 5.66
CA VAL A 194 12.55 -1.81 6.43
C VAL A 194 11.96 -0.41 6.40
N SER A 195 10.63 -0.34 6.30
CA SER A 195 9.87 0.92 6.34
C SER A 195 9.15 1.12 7.67
N TYR A 196 8.59 0.06 8.20
CA TYR A 196 7.63 0.10 9.31
C TYR A 196 8.08 -0.75 10.50
N GLY A 197 8.76 -1.87 10.23
CA GLY A 197 9.22 -2.81 11.21
C GLY A 197 10.64 -2.53 11.72
N ARG A 198 11.26 -3.58 12.24
CA ARG A 198 12.68 -3.62 12.63
C ARG A 198 13.47 -4.41 11.59
N LYS A 199 14.78 -4.22 11.57
CA LYS A 199 15.67 -5.10 10.81
C LYS A 199 15.62 -6.52 11.36
N PRO A 200 15.78 -7.55 10.52
CA PRO A 200 15.83 -8.92 10.97
C PRO A 200 17.03 -9.15 11.89
N VAL A 201 16.93 -10.15 12.74
CA VAL A 201 18.03 -10.64 13.57
C VAL A 201 18.63 -11.87 12.89
N GLY A 202 19.95 -11.95 12.81
CA GLY A 202 20.63 -13.11 12.23
C GLY A 202 20.79 -13.11 10.70
N ALA A 203 20.28 -12.09 10.01
CA ALA A 203 20.47 -11.91 8.57
C ALA A 203 20.57 -10.41 8.22
N ALA A 204 21.13 -10.06 7.06
CA ALA A 204 21.21 -8.67 6.64
C ALA A 204 19.84 -8.15 6.16
N THR A 205 19.00 -9.01 5.60
CA THR A 205 17.68 -8.68 5.05
C THR A 205 16.65 -9.76 5.37
N TYR A 206 15.37 -9.40 5.39
CA TYR A 206 14.28 -10.39 5.49
C TYR A 206 14.25 -11.35 4.31
N ARG A 207 14.66 -10.91 3.13
CA ARG A 207 14.81 -11.79 1.99
C ARG A 207 15.77 -12.93 2.29
N GLU A 208 16.99 -12.62 2.76
CA GLU A 208 17.99 -13.64 3.12
C GLU A 208 17.48 -14.54 4.24
N LEU A 209 16.84 -13.96 5.27
CA LEU A 209 16.30 -14.73 6.40
C LEU A 209 15.31 -15.80 5.91
N TYR A 210 14.32 -15.43 5.09
CA TYR A 210 13.29 -16.39 4.68
C TYR A 210 13.70 -17.25 3.50
N GLN A 211 14.65 -16.82 2.66
CA GLN A 211 15.24 -17.71 1.66
C GLN A 211 16.04 -18.86 2.31
N ALA A 212 16.64 -18.62 3.47
CA ALA A 212 17.35 -19.65 4.23
C ALA A 212 16.42 -20.74 4.81
N GLU A 213 15.11 -20.47 4.92
CA GLU A 213 14.11 -21.48 5.30
C GLU A 213 13.77 -22.45 4.15
N TRP A 214 14.13 -22.12 2.90
CA TRP A 214 13.83 -22.96 1.76
C TRP A 214 14.73 -24.19 1.68
N GLY A 215 14.17 -25.34 1.27
CA GLY A 215 14.92 -26.53 0.96
C GLY A 215 15.72 -26.41 -0.33
N SER A 216 16.65 -27.35 -0.54
CA SER A 216 17.49 -27.40 -1.75
C SER A 216 16.73 -27.75 -3.04
N ASP A 217 15.50 -28.23 -2.90
CA ASP A 217 14.59 -28.62 -3.99
C ASP A 217 13.77 -27.46 -4.55
N VAL A 218 13.85 -26.26 -3.94
CA VAL A 218 13.18 -25.07 -4.45
C VAL A 218 13.88 -24.53 -5.69
N ASP A 219 13.16 -24.52 -6.81
CA ASP A 219 13.66 -23.95 -8.06
C ASP A 219 13.67 -22.42 -8.03
N THR A 220 14.77 -21.88 -7.52
CA THR A 220 14.96 -20.42 -7.37
C THR A 220 15.06 -19.68 -8.71
N SER A 221 15.29 -20.39 -9.83
CA SER A 221 15.36 -19.75 -11.17
C SER A 221 14.01 -19.16 -11.60
N ARG A 222 12.91 -19.59 -10.98
CA ARG A 222 11.56 -19.09 -11.22
C ARG A 222 11.11 -18.01 -10.22
N VAL A 223 11.99 -17.57 -9.31
CA VAL A 223 11.69 -16.52 -8.33
C VAL A 223 12.55 -15.29 -8.61
N HIS A 224 11.92 -14.23 -9.06
CA HIS A 224 12.59 -13.03 -9.57
C HIS A 224 12.41 -11.84 -8.63
N PHE A 225 13.48 -11.47 -7.94
CA PHE A 225 13.50 -10.29 -7.08
C PHE A 225 14.01 -9.08 -7.87
N LEU A 226 13.13 -8.17 -8.23
CA LEU A 226 13.46 -7.03 -9.11
C LEU A 226 13.90 -5.78 -8.37
N GLY A 227 13.87 -5.81 -7.04
CA GLY A 227 14.17 -4.61 -6.25
C GLY A 227 13.12 -3.50 -6.42
N LYS A 228 13.54 -2.24 -6.23
CA LYS A 228 12.69 -1.07 -6.46
C LYS A 228 12.73 -0.70 -7.94
N LEU A 229 11.56 -0.56 -8.55
CA LEU A 229 11.40 -0.23 -9.96
C LEU A 229 10.91 1.22 -10.17
N PRO A 230 11.26 1.86 -11.28
CA PRO A 230 10.54 3.02 -11.79
C PRO A 230 9.06 2.70 -11.99
N TYR A 231 8.19 3.70 -11.85
CA TYR A 231 6.73 3.49 -11.86
C TYR A 231 6.23 2.80 -13.12
N GLU A 232 6.70 3.17 -14.31
CA GLU A 232 6.28 2.56 -15.57
C GLU A 232 6.66 1.06 -15.64
N GLN A 233 7.84 0.70 -15.17
CA GLN A 233 8.26 -0.72 -15.12
C GLN A 233 7.45 -1.50 -14.08
N TYR A 234 7.14 -0.86 -12.96
CA TYR A 234 6.25 -1.46 -11.96
C TYR A 234 4.84 -1.70 -12.55
N LEU A 235 4.28 -0.77 -13.33
CA LEU A 235 3.01 -1.00 -14.02
C LEU A 235 3.08 -2.19 -14.98
N GLN A 236 4.19 -2.34 -15.72
CA GLN A 236 4.40 -3.52 -16.59
C GLN A 236 4.39 -4.83 -15.79
N VAL A 237 5.00 -4.85 -14.58
CA VAL A 237 4.93 -6.04 -13.70
C VAL A 237 3.48 -6.42 -13.40
N LEU A 238 2.64 -5.45 -13.05
CA LEU A 238 1.23 -5.72 -12.78
C LEU A 238 0.46 -6.08 -14.05
N GLN A 239 0.75 -5.44 -15.17
CA GLN A 239 0.08 -5.71 -16.45
C GLN A 239 0.30 -7.15 -16.96
N VAL A 240 1.48 -7.72 -16.74
CA VAL A 240 1.75 -9.13 -17.11
C VAL A 240 1.25 -10.14 -16.07
N SER A 241 0.81 -9.68 -14.89
CA SER A 241 0.42 -10.58 -13.80
C SER A 241 -0.81 -11.41 -14.13
N SER A 242 -0.72 -12.72 -13.91
CA SER A 242 -1.86 -13.63 -13.86
C SER A 242 -2.62 -13.50 -12.54
N LEU A 243 -1.90 -13.15 -11.48
CA LEU A 243 -2.41 -13.01 -10.11
C LEU A 243 -1.50 -12.10 -9.30
N HIS A 244 -2.09 -11.23 -8.45
CA HIS A 244 -1.38 -10.41 -7.48
C HIS A 244 -1.68 -10.85 -6.05
N ILE A 245 -0.64 -11.12 -5.26
CA ILE A 245 -0.76 -11.42 -3.82
C ILE A 245 -0.52 -10.14 -3.03
N TYR A 246 -1.48 -9.80 -2.20
CA TYR A 246 -1.45 -8.63 -1.33
C TYR A 246 -1.71 -9.00 0.13
N LEU A 247 -0.68 -9.05 0.92
CA LEU A 247 -0.77 -9.30 2.36
C LEU A 247 -0.39 -8.03 3.13
N THR A 248 -1.09 -7.74 4.20
CA THR A 248 -0.78 -6.59 5.07
C THR A 248 -1.27 -6.83 6.49
N TYR A 249 -0.52 -6.36 7.48
CA TYR A 249 -1.08 -6.14 8.82
C TYR A 249 -2.30 -5.21 8.72
N PRO A 250 -3.14 -5.13 9.75
CA PRO A 250 -4.13 -4.07 9.89
C PRO A 250 -3.43 -2.71 9.88
N PHE A 251 -3.27 -2.13 8.69
CA PHE A 251 -2.43 -0.96 8.42
C PHE A 251 -2.93 -0.21 7.18
N VAL A 252 -2.16 0.76 6.67
CA VAL A 252 -2.51 1.48 5.44
C VAL A 252 -2.57 0.55 4.23
N LEU A 253 -3.60 0.71 3.40
CA LEU A 253 -3.67 0.04 2.10
C LEU A 253 -2.52 0.51 1.21
N SER A 254 -1.92 -0.43 0.48
CA SER A 254 -0.93 -0.12 -0.55
C SER A 254 -1.63 0.21 -1.87
N TRP A 255 -1.05 1.12 -2.63
CA TRP A 255 -1.51 1.40 -3.99
C TRP A 255 -1.47 0.16 -4.89
N SER A 256 -0.53 -0.78 -4.65
CA SER A 256 -0.41 -2.00 -5.45
C SER A 256 -1.69 -2.85 -5.45
N LEU A 257 -2.44 -2.89 -4.33
CA LEU A 257 -3.74 -3.52 -4.28
C LEU A 257 -4.72 -2.87 -5.26
N LEU A 258 -4.88 -1.57 -5.16
CA LEU A 258 -5.87 -0.83 -5.94
C LEU A 258 -5.46 -0.72 -7.42
N GLU A 259 -4.17 -0.57 -7.71
CA GLU A 259 -3.65 -0.56 -9.08
C GLU A 259 -3.80 -1.93 -9.75
N SER A 260 -3.57 -3.04 -9.04
CA SER A 260 -3.83 -4.39 -9.55
C SER A 260 -5.30 -4.59 -9.89
N MET A 261 -6.21 -4.15 -9.02
CA MET A 261 -7.65 -4.18 -9.27
C MET A 261 -8.02 -3.32 -10.49
N ALA A 262 -7.45 -2.11 -10.62
CA ALA A 262 -7.65 -1.24 -11.77
C ALA A 262 -7.20 -1.88 -13.10
N MET A 263 -6.14 -2.67 -13.05
CA MET A 263 -5.59 -3.40 -14.21
C MET A 263 -6.29 -4.73 -14.51
N LYS A 264 -7.39 -5.04 -13.81
CA LYS A 264 -8.11 -6.32 -13.94
C LYS A 264 -7.23 -7.52 -13.63
N VAL A 265 -6.26 -7.39 -12.73
CA VAL A 265 -5.47 -8.51 -12.22
C VAL A 265 -6.25 -9.16 -11.08
N PRO A 266 -6.47 -10.49 -11.09
CA PRO A 266 -7.03 -11.17 -9.93
C PRO A 266 -6.16 -10.91 -8.69
N VAL A 267 -6.78 -10.59 -7.57
CA VAL A 267 -6.07 -10.33 -6.32
C VAL A 267 -6.46 -11.34 -5.27
N ILE A 268 -5.45 -11.91 -4.60
CA ILE A 268 -5.63 -12.62 -3.33
C ILE A 268 -5.03 -11.75 -2.23
N ALA A 269 -5.86 -11.37 -1.25
CA ALA A 269 -5.44 -10.47 -0.19
C ALA A 269 -5.70 -11.05 1.19
N SER A 270 -4.97 -10.55 2.21
CA SER A 270 -5.25 -10.89 3.60
C SER A 270 -6.58 -10.32 4.06
N SER A 271 -7.38 -11.12 4.80
CA SER A 271 -8.66 -10.70 5.39
C SER A 271 -8.45 -9.79 6.61
N THR A 272 -7.69 -8.71 6.44
CA THR A 272 -7.45 -7.69 7.47
C THR A 272 -8.42 -6.52 7.34
N PRO A 273 -8.78 -5.84 8.44
CA PRO A 273 -9.84 -4.83 8.43
C PRO A 273 -9.78 -3.78 7.32
N PRO A 274 -8.63 -3.13 7.02
CA PRO A 274 -8.60 -2.15 5.93
C PRO A 274 -8.80 -2.77 4.54
N VAL A 275 -8.41 -4.03 4.33
CA VAL A 275 -8.63 -4.76 3.07
C VAL A 275 -10.11 -5.09 2.88
N LEU A 276 -10.82 -5.45 3.96
CA LEU A 276 -12.25 -5.77 3.95
C LEU A 276 -13.13 -4.57 3.56
N GLU A 277 -12.62 -3.34 3.66
CA GLU A 277 -13.31 -2.15 3.15
C GLU A 277 -13.38 -2.13 1.62
N VAL A 278 -12.40 -2.73 0.95
CA VAL A 278 -12.25 -2.69 -0.51
C VAL A 278 -12.63 -4.01 -1.16
N ILE A 279 -12.12 -5.13 -0.64
CA ILE A 279 -12.36 -6.46 -1.21
C ILE A 279 -13.55 -7.13 -0.55
N LYS A 280 -14.45 -7.63 -1.41
CA LYS A 280 -15.51 -8.57 -1.06
C LYS A 280 -15.17 -9.91 -1.67
N ASP A 281 -14.95 -10.91 -0.82
CA ASP A 281 -14.49 -12.24 -1.23
C ASP A 281 -15.38 -12.85 -2.31
N GLY A 282 -14.75 -13.38 -3.37
CA GLY A 282 -15.44 -13.98 -4.51
C GLY A 282 -16.19 -12.97 -5.42
N LEU A 283 -16.26 -11.69 -5.07
CA LEU A 283 -16.95 -10.66 -5.87
C LEU A 283 -15.98 -9.81 -6.70
N ASN A 284 -14.97 -9.22 -6.05
CA ASN A 284 -13.99 -8.32 -6.68
C ASN A 284 -12.55 -8.63 -6.29
N GLY A 285 -12.31 -9.78 -5.66
CA GLY A 285 -11.03 -10.31 -5.24
C GLY A 285 -11.25 -11.51 -4.34
N HIS A 286 -10.17 -12.09 -3.84
CA HIS A 286 -10.19 -13.23 -2.93
C HIS A 286 -9.53 -12.87 -1.61
N LEU A 287 -10.02 -13.47 -0.53
CA LEU A 287 -9.51 -13.25 0.82
C LEU A 287 -8.97 -14.56 1.41
N VAL A 288 -7.85 -14.44 2.11
CA VAL A 288 -7.25 -15.54 2.88
C VAL A 288 -6.86 -15.03 4.27
N ASP A 289 -6.70 -15.92 5.23
CA ASP A 289 -6.09 -15.56 6.51
C ASP A 289 -4.64 -15.12 6.28
N PHE A 290 -4.22 -14.10 7.02
CA PHE A 290 -2.87 -13.53 6.87
C PHE A 290 -1.76 -14.52 7.18
N PHE A 291 -1.99 -15.44 8.11
CA PHE A 291 -1.01 -16.41 8.60
C PHE A 291 -1.14 -17.80 7.97
N ASP A 292 -2.13 -18.02 7.10
CA ASP A 292 -2.37 -19.33 6.50
C ASP A 292 -1.71 -19.46 5.12
N GLU A 293 -0.46 -19.90 5.13
CA GLU A 293 0.36 -20.15 3.92
C GLU A 293 -0.24 -21.23 3.02
N LYS A 294 -0.92 -22.23 3.64
CA LYS A 294 -1.55 -23.32 2.90
C LYS A 294 -2.82 -22.85 2.19
N ALA A 295 -3.68 -22.09 2.89
CA ALA A 295 -4.86 -21.50 2.28
C ALA A 295 -4.47 -20.51 1.17
N LEU A 296 -3.42 -19.71 1.38
CA LEU A 296 -2.87 -18.84 0.33
C LEU A 296 -2.47 -19.65 -0.91
N THR A 297 -1.69 -20.72 -0.72
CA THR A 297 -1.26 -21.59 -1.84
C THR A 297 -2.45 -22.22 -2.55
N GLN A 298 -3.39 -22.80 -1.81
CA GLN A 298 -4.59 -23.43 -2.38
C GLN A 298 -5.42 -22.42 -3.20
N LYS A 299 -5.59 -21.20 -2.69
CA LYS A 299 -6.32 -20.16 -3.40
C LYS A 299 -5.60 -19.71 -4.68
N VAL A 300 -4.26 -19.60 -4.65
CA VAL A 300 -3.46 -19.29 -5.85
C VAL A 300 -3.67 -20.37 -6.92
N VAL A 301 -3.59 -21.65 -6.54
CA VAL A 301 -3.79 -22.77 -7.47
C VAL A 301 -5.20 -22.73 -8.06
N GLU A 302 -6.23 -22.56 -7.22
CA GLU A 302 -7.63 -22.45 -7.66
C GLU A 302 -7.84 -21.35 -8.69
N VAL A 303 -7.28 -20.15 -8.41
CA VAL A 303 -7.40 -18.98 -9.30
C VAL A 303 -6.72 -19.23 -10.65
N LEU A 304 -5.53 -19.83 -10.64
CA LEU A 304 -4.77 -20.11 -11.87
C LEU A 304 -5.32 -21.29 -12.67
N GLU A 305 -5.98 -22.25 -12.03
CA GLU A 305 -6.63 -23.38 -12.71
C GLU A 305 -7.95 -23.01 -13.36
N HIS A 306 -8.62 -21.98 -12.85
CA HIS A 306 -9.94 -21.56 -13.29
C HIS A 306 -9.98 -20.08 -13.72
N PRO A 307 -9.19 -19.66 -14.72
CA PRO A 307 -9.14 -18.28 -15.19
C PRO A 307 -10.50 -17.77 -15.72
N GLU A 308 -11.34 -18.66 -16.20
CA GLU A 308 -12.69 -18.34 -16.67
C GLU A 308 -13.59 -17.85 -15.53
N ARG A 309 -13.42 -18.37 -14.32
CA ARG A 309 -14.16 -17.93 -13.11
C ARG A 309 -13.71 -16.54 -12.64
N GLN A 310 -12.53 -16.10 -13.05
CA GLN A 310 -11.98 -14.81 -12.65
C GLN A 310 -12.52 -13.65 -13.50
N VAL A 311 -13.21 -13.89 -14.61
CA VAL A 311 -13.65 -12.84 -15.54
C VAL A 311 -14.53 -11.81 -14.82
N HIS A 312 -15.58 -12.25 -14.14
CA HIS A 312 -16.47 -11.34 -13.41
C HIS A 312 -15.78 -10.65 -12.23
N ILE A 313 -14.91 -11.36 -11.51
CA ILE A 313 -14.17 -10.82 -10.37
C ILE A 313 -13.28 -9.68 -10.84
N ARG A 314 -12.56 -9.85 -11.95
CA ARG A 314 -11.67 -8.86 -12.57
C ARG A 314 -12.43 -7.61 -13.03
N GLU A 315 -13.59 -7.79 -13.68
CA GLU A 315 -14.44 -6.66 -14.10
C GLU A 315 -14.99 -5.89 -12.88
N ASN A 316 -15.47 -6.60 -11.86
CA ASN A 316 -15.94 -5.99 -10.63
C ASN A 316 -14.82 -5.29 -9.86
N ALA A 317 -13.59 -5.85 -9.86
CA ALA A 317 -12.42 -5.22 -9.28
C ALA A 317 -12.17 -3.85 -9.90
N ARG A 318 -12.06 -3.78 -11.23
CA ARG A 318 -11.86 -2.52 -11.94
C ARG A 318 -13.01 -1.54 -11.70
N LYS A 319 -14.24 -1.99 -11.79
CA LYS A 319 -15.43 -1.18 -11.52
C LYS A 319 -15.39 -0.56 -10.11
N THR A 320 -15.00 -1.34 -9.11
CA THR A 320 -14.82 -0.85 -7.73
C THR A 320 -13.83 0.33 -7.68
N ILE A 321 -12.71 0.23 -8.40
CA ILE A 321 -11.71 1.31 -8.42
C ILE A 321 -12.22 2.53 -9.16
N GLU A 322 -12.85 2.36 -10.32
CA GLU A 322 -13.40 3.48 -11.12
C GLU A 322 -14.51 4.23 -10.38
N GLU A 323 -15.36 3.50 -9.64
CA GLU A 323 -16.49 4.10 -8.93
C GLU A 323 -16.09 4.74 -7.60
N THR A 324 -15.01 4.28 -6.96
CA THR A 324 -14.68 4.69 -5.57
C THR A 324 -13.34 5.41 -5.47
N PHE A 325 -12.33 4.96 -6.21
CA PHE A 325 -10.93 5.37 -6.03
C PHE A 325 -10.31 6.06 -7.24
N ASP A 326 -11.06 6.31 -8.31
CA ASP A 326 -10.52 7.03 -9.47
C ASP A 326 -10.03 8.43 -9.08
N LEU A 327 -8.77 8.71 -9.42
CA LEU A 327 -8.11 9.96 -9.04
C LEU A 327 -8.86 11.19 -9.57
N HIS A 328 -9.25 11.17 -10.85
CA HIS A 328 -9.73 12.36 -11.54
C HIS A 328 -11.21 12.63 -11.30
N THR A 329 -12.01 11.57 -11.22
CA THR A 329 -13.48 11.70 -11.16
C THR A 329 -14.03 11.57 -9.74
N ARG A 330 -13.27 11.00 -8.80
CA ARG A 330 -13.71 10.74 -7.42
C ARG A 330 -12.83 11.41 -6.37
N CYS A 331 -11.57 11.03 -6.29
CA CYS A 331 -10.74 11.42 -5.15
C CYS A 331 -10.31 12.89 -5.22
N LEU A 332 -9.78 13.35 -6.34
CA LEU A 332 -9.35 14.75 -6.49
C LEU A 332 -10.51 15.75 -6.31
N PRO A 333 -11.71 15.57 -6.91
CA PRO A 333 -12.86 16.44 -6.63
C PRO A 333 -13.23 16.47 -5.14
N ALA A 334 -13.22 15.32 -4.46
CA ALA A 334 -13.54 15.26 -3.03
C ALA A 334 -12.51 16.00 -2.15
N HIS A 335 -11.22 15.91 -2.50
CA HIS A 335 -10.17 16.68 -1.84
C HIS A 335 -10.33 18.19 -2.08
N ILE A 336 -10.66 18.59 -3.31
CA ILE A 336 -10.91 20.01 -3.65
C ILE A 336 -12.11 20.52 -2.83
N GLN A 337 -13.21 19.75 -2.79
CA GLN A 337 -14.41 20.11 -2.03
C GLN A 337 -14.10 20.27 -0.54
N LEU A 338 -13.29 19.36 0.05
CA LEU A 338 -12.88 19.49 1.44
C LEU A 338 -12.15 20.83 1.65
N VAL A 339 -11.15 21.13 0.83
CA VAL A 339 -10.37 22.38 0.94
C VAL A 339 -11.27 23.61 0.78
N GLU A 340 -12.21 23.57 -0.16
CA GLU A 340 -13.17 24.67 -0.38
C GLU A 340 -14.12 24.86 0.82
N SER A 341 -14.50 23.76 1.50
CA SER A 341 -15.35 23.81 2.69
C SER A 341 -14.66 24.42 3.92
N LEU A 342 -13.33 24.44 3.94
CA LEU A 342 -12.52 25.04 5.03
C LEU A 342 -12.25 26.55 4.78
N GLY A 343 -12.83 27.15 3.74
CA GLY A 343 -12.65 28.57 3.41
C GLY A 343 -13.31 29.51 4.41
N PRO A 344 -12.96 30.81 4.40
CA PRO A 344 -13.46 31.80 5.33
C PRO A 344 -14.99 32.00 5.29
N ASN A 345 -15.69 31.42 4.33
CA ASN A 345 -17.16 31.44 4.24
C ASN A 345 -17.81 30.16 4.80
N ALA A 346 -17.07 29.30 5.47
CA ALA A 346 -17.56 28.02 6.03
C ALA A 346 -17.81 28.07 7.55
N LEU A 347 -17.75 29.28 8.16
CA LEU A 347 -18.10 29.55 9.56
C LEU A 347 -19.40 30.35 9.64
#